data_77e9f80a84620b754a27acd1b6eab050
#
_entry.id   77e9f80a84620b754a27acd1b6eab050
#
_cell.length_a   1.000
_cell.length_b   1.000
_cell.length_c   1.000
_cell.angle_alpha   90.00
_cell.angle_beta   90.00
_cell.angle_gamma   90.00
#
_symmetry.space_group_name_H-M   'P 1'
#
loop_
_entity.id
_entity.type
_entity.pdbx_description
1 polymer ?
#
loop_
_entity_poly.entity_id
_entity_poly.type
_entity_poly.pdbx_seq_one_letter_code
_entity_poly.pdbx_strand_id
1 'polypeptide(L)'
;MIENLLIIGGAVIGIVICIGLMVATFKNYIILKKAYQKTKKSQEKRIDDAMRFYLLATQLKYKIRSGWDETHWNVSKERLESIAEHVYGTCILALSIDSEFETNLDINKVVKMLVIHELGEVVIGDITPFDNITPEEKMEKEHEAIKEVLGDLIKKDEFYSLLLEFDDKKIKEAIFAHHCDKLEADIQAKIYQDMGCQHSLDEQENNVVFKSQRVQQMVKDGAKSAFDIWYEWDKSLYYDDEIFANILDYVKEINTQQDF
;
A
#
# COMPACT_ATOMS: atom_id res chain seq x y z
N MET A 1 12.74 -83.87 9.48
CA MET A 1 13.28 -83.05 10.57
C MET A 1 14.04 -81.80 10.06
N ILE A 2 14.91 -81.94 9.04
CA ILE A 2 15.69 -80.84 8.46
C ILE A 2 14.79 -79.82 7.71
N GLU A 3 13.77 -80.29 6.96
CA GLU A 3 12.83 -79.42 6.23
C GLU A 3 12.05 -78.48 7.17
N ASN A 4 11.55 -79.01 8.29
CA ASN A 4 10.84 -78.19 9.28
C ASN A 4 11.73 -77.13 9.94
N LEU A 5 13.05 -77.38 10.10
CA LEU A 5 14.00 -76.42 10.62
C LEU A 5 14.27 -75.28 9.62
N LEU A 6 14.29 -75.59 8.31
CA LEU A 6 14.48 -74.57 7.25
C LEU A 6 13.24 -73.69 7.13
N ILE A 7 12.02 -74.22 7.27
CA ILE A 7 10.78 -73.44 7.23
C ILE A 7 10.69 -72.50 8.44
N ILE A 8 11.02 -72.99 9.63
CA ILE A 8 11.01 -72.17 10.85
C ILE A 8 12.09 -71.06 10.77
N GLY A 9 13.29 -71.40 10.27
CA GLY A 9 14.39 -70.42 10.06
C GLY A 9 13.97 -69.30 9.08
N GLY A 10 13.36 -69.65 7.96
CA GLY A 10 12.83 -68.72 6.98
C GLY A 10 11.75 -67.77 7.54
N ALA A 11 10.83 -68.33 8.34
CA ALA A 11 9.77 -67.55 8.98
C ALA A 11 10.33 -66.55 10.00
N VAL A 12 11.31 -66.97 10.80
CA VAL A 12 11.98 -66.09 11.80
C VAL A 12 12.73 -64.95 11.10
N ILE A 13 13.47 -65.23 10.02
CA ILE A 13 14.17 -64.23 9.23
C ILE A 13 13.16 -63.24 8.61
N GLY A 14 12.06 -63.72 8.04
CA GLY A 14 10.96 -62.87 7.51
C GLY A 14 10.39 -61.90 8.56
N ILE A 15 10.12 -62.41 9.79
CA ILE A 15 9.61 -61.62 10.89
C ILE A 15 10.62 -60.51 11.30
N VAL A 16 11.90 -60.89 11.40
CA VAL A 16 12.95 -59.91 11.76
C VAL A 16 13.11 -58.80 10.69
N ILE A 17 13.00 -59.16 9.42
CA ILE A 17 13.04 -58.17 8.32
C ILE A 17 11.81 -57.27 8.40
N CYS A 18 10.62 -57.83 8.59
CA CYS A 18 9.38 -57.02 8.73
C CYS A 18 9.45 -56.04 9.92
N ILE A 19 9.93 -56.50 11.07
CA ILE A 19 10.12 -55.64 12.25
C ILE A 19 11.15 -54.55 11.95
N GLY A 20 12.26 -54.88 11.29
CA GLY A 20 13.29 -53.91 10.88
C GLY A 20 12.72 -52.82 9.96
N LEU A 21 11.91 -53.22 8.96
CA LEU A 21 11.24 -52.27 8.06
C LEU A 21 10.22 -51.42 8.78
N MET A 22 9.42 -51.94 9.70
CA MET A 22 8.46 -51.17 10.51
C MET A 22 9.19 -50.14 11.39
N VAL A 23 10.28 -50.53 12.02
CA VAL A 23 11.08 -49.58 12.84
C VAL A 23 11.70 -48.46 11.97
N ALA A 24 12.19 -48.80 10.79
CA ALA A 24 12.75 -47.84 9.86
C ALA A 24 11.68 -46.86 9.33
N THR A 25 10.51 -47.37 8.94
CA THR A 25 9.39 -46.52 8.49
C THR A 25 8.87 -45.62 9.61
N PHE A 26 8.78 -46.13 10.84
CA PHE A 26 8.37 -45.33 12.01
C PHE A 26 9.40 -44.22 12.34
N LYS A 27 10.69 -44.54 12.28
CA LYS A 27 11.72 -43.50 12.44
C LYS A 27 11.63 -42.42 11.37
N ASN A 28 11.47 -42.82 10.11
CA ASN A 28 11.30 -41.85 9.01
C ASN A 28 10.04 -41.00 9.19
N TYR A 29 8.93 -41.60 9.62
CA TYR A 29 7.69 -40.87 9.95
C TYR A 29 7.92 -39.82 11.05
N ILE A 30 8.64 -40.18 12.13
CA ILE A 30 8.94 -39.23 13.22
C ILE A 30 9.84 -38.08 12.70
N ILE A 31 10.85 -38.39 11.88
CA ILE A 31 11.74 -37.38 11.30
C ILE A 31 10.93 -36.43 10.40
N LEU A 32 10.12 -36.95 9.51
CA LEU A 32 9.26 -36.14 8.63
C LEU A 32 8.25 -35.31 9.43
N LYS A 33 7.63 -35.89 10.45
CA LYS A 33 6.71 -35.18 11.34
C LYS A 33 7.41 -34.02 12.09
N LYS A 34 8.63 -34.24 12.60
CA LYS A 34 9.42 -33.20 13.25
C LYS A 34 9.84 -32.10 12.26
N ALA A 35 10.28 -32.47 11.06
CA ALA A 35 10.61 -31.55 9.99
C ALA A 35 9.37 -30.70 9.59
N TYR A 36 8.23 -31.33 9.39
CA TYR A 36 6.95 -30.66 9.10
C TYR A 36 6.52 -29.68 10.21
N GLN A 37 6.64 -30.08 11.48
CA GLN A 37 6.33 -29.22 12.63
C GLN A 37 7.33 -28.04 12.73
N LYS A 38 8.58 -28.25 12.35
CA LYS A 38 9.60 -27.18 12.36
C LYS A 38 9.38 -26.16 11.24
N THR A 39 8.82 -26.57 10.10
CA THR A 39 8.54 -25.69 8.96
C THR A 39 7.16 -25.04 9.01
N LYS A 40 6.21 -25.63 9.72
CA LYS A 40 4.86 -25.10 9.87
C LYS A 40 4.79 -24.15 11.06
N LYS A 41 4.51 -22.85 10.79
CA LYS A 41 4.17 -21.87 11.82
C LYS A 41 3.09 -22.43 12.74
N SER A 42 3.24 -22.35 14.07
CA SER A 42 2.18 -22.66 15.01
C SER A 42 0.99 -21.72 14.78
N GLN A 43 -0.20 -22.16 15.19
CA GLN A 43 -1.40 -21.33 15.06
C GLN A 43 -1.24 -20.01 15.87
N GLU A 44 -0.68 -20.11 17.06
CA GLU A 44 -0.40 -18.95 17.92
C GLU A 44 0.51 -17.94 17.22
N LYS A 45 1.65 -18.37 16.65
CA LYS A 45 2.54 -17.50 15.89
C LYS A 45 1.87 -16.87 14.68
N ARG A 46 0.95 -17.58 14.03
CA ARG A 46 0.18 -17.04 12.89
C ARG A 46 -0.80 -15.96 13.32
N ILE A 47 -1.42 -16.13 14.48
CA ILE A 47 -2.30 -15.11 15.07
C ILE A 47 -1.47 -13.89 15.46
N ASP A 48 -0.36 -14.09 16.13
CA ASP A 48 0.55 -13.01 16.54
C ASP A 48 1.01 -12.17 15.32
N ASP A 49 1.51 -12.82 14.28
CA ASP A 49 1.97 -12.13 13.06
C ASP A 49 0.84 -11.37 12.35
N ALA A 50 -0.35 -11.96 12.27
CA ALA A 50 -1.51 -11.30 11.66
C ALA A 50 -1.95 -10.08 12.47
N MET A 51 -1.97 -10.19 13.80
CA MET A 51 -2.36 -9.09 14.69
C MET A 51 -1.28 -7.99 14.73
N ARG A 52 0.00 -8.36 14.72
CA ARG A 52 1.09 -7.39 14.60
C ARG A 52 0.96 -6.57 13.34
N PHE A 53 0.78 -7.21 12.18
CA PHE A 53 0.57 -6.51 10.91
C PHE A 53 -0.65 -5.58 10.98
N TYR A 54 -1.80 -6.09 11.42
CA TYR A 54 -3.03 -5.30 11.54
C TYR A 54 -2.84 -4.06 12.43
N LEU A 55 -2.26 -4.24 13.60
CA LEU A 55 -2.06 -3.16 14.56
C LEU A 55 -1.06 -2.10 14.05
N LEU A 56 -0.03 -2.52 13.32
CA LEU A 56 0.90 -1.59 12.67
C LEU A 56 0.21 -0.84 11.53
N ALA A 57 -0.39 -1.54 10.58
CA ALA A 57 -1.07 -0.93 9.43
C ALA A 57 -2.15 0.07 9.86
N THR A 58 -2.89 -0.23 10.93
CA THR A 58 -3.94 0.66 11.44
C THR A 58 -3.41 1.92 12.14
N GLN A 59 -2.10 2.05 12.37
CA GLN A 59 -1.50 3.32 12.84
C GLN A 59 -1.69 4.47 11.84
N LEU A 60 -1.86 4.17 10.54
CA LEU A 60 -2.16 5.18 9.53
C LEU A 60 -3.43 5.99 9.84
N LYS A 61 -4.35 5.47 10.68
CA LYS A 61 -5.52 6.20 11.18
C LYS A 61 -5.17 7.42 12.03
N TYR A 62 -3.98 7.45 12.59
CA TYR A 62 -3.52 8.49 13.52
C TYR A 62 -2.43 9.37 12.91
N LYS A 63 -2.03 9.11 11.68
CA LYS A 63 -1.07 9.91 10.92
C LYS A 63 -1.81 10.82 9.97
N ILE A 64 -1.59 12.12 10.13
CA ILE A 64 -2.17 13.15 9.24
C ILE A 64 -1.32 13.19 7.98
N ARG A 65 -1.95 13.40 6.83
CA ARG A 65 -1.27 13.68 5.56
C ARG A 65 -0.52 15.00 5.67
N SER A 66 0.79 14.97 5.43
CA SER A 66 1.68 16.14 5.54
C SER A 66 1.29 17.29 4.61
N GLY A 67 0.65 16.97 3.49
CA GLY A 67 0.12 17.99 2.57
C GLY A 67 -0.91 18.95 3.20
N TRP A 68 -1.48 18.63 4.35
CA TRP A 68 -2.53 19.42 4.98
C TRP A 68 -2.10 20.15 6.24
N ASP A 69 -0.99 19.78 6.83
CA ASP A 69 -0.53 20.36 8.08
C ASP A 69 0.09 21.77 7.89
N GLU A 70 0.41 22.41 9.01
CA GLU A 70 1.01 23.75 9.05
C GLU A 70 2.44 23.81 8.46
N THR A 71 3.10 22.67 8.30
CA THR A 71 4.46 22.59 7.78
C THR A 71 4.49 22.76 6.26
N HIS A 72 3.53 22.13 5.57
CA HIS A 72 3.45 22.13 4.11
C HIS A 72 2.31 23.04 3.62
N TRP A 73 1.06 22.61 3.80
CA TRP A 73 -0.11 23.46 3.56
C TRP A 73 -0.86 23.66 4.88
N ASN A 74 -0.97 24.89 5.33
CA ASN A 74 -1.68 25.23 6.57
C ASN A 74 -3.18 25.25 6.33
N VAL A 75 -3.80 24.05 6.33
CA VAL A 75 -5.24 23.89 6.17
C VAL A 75 -5.93 24.08 7.53
N SER A 76 -6.77 25.07 7.66
CA SER A 76 -7.50 25.41 8.90
C SER A 76 -8.68 24.47 9.10
N LYS A 77 -8.47 23.34 9.77
CA LYS A 77 -9.50 22.37 10.10
C LYS A 77 -9.22 21.72 11.45
N GLU A 78 -10.29 21.52 12.24
CA GLU A 78 -10.20 20.86 13.56
C GLU A 78 -9.60 19.44 13.46
N ARG A 79 -9.97 18.72 12.39
CA ARG A 79 -9.44 17.38 12.09
C ARG A 79 -9.05 17.29 10.62
N LEU A 80 -7.78 17.11 10.37
CA LEU A 80 -7.23 16.89 9.04
C LEU A 80 -7.35 15.42 8.62
N GLU A 81 -7.30 15.17 7.32
CA GLU A 81 -7.29 13.85 6.74
C GLU A 81 -6.11 13.02 7.24
N SER A 82 -6.39 11.79 7.66
CA SER A 82 -5.36 10.79 7.96
C SER A 82 -4.95 10.04 6.69
N ILE A 83 -3.75 9.44 6.72
CA ILE A 83 -3.28 8.58 5.62
C ILE A 83 -4.24 7.41 5.37
N ALA A 84 -4.87 6.86 6.41
CA ALA A 84 -5.86 5.79 6.24
C ALA A 84 -7.15 6.26 5.54
N GLU A 85 -7.56 7.51 5.71
CA GLU A 85 -8.71 8.10 5.00
C GLU A 85 -8.38 8.33 3.53
N HIS A 86 -7.18 8.82 3.22
CA HIS A 86 -6.68 8.89 1.87
C HIS A 86 -6.67 7.50 1.18
N VAL A 87 -6.12 6.48 1.81
CA VAL A 87 -6.15 5.10 1.28
C VAL A 87 -7.58 4.63 1.01
N TYR A 88 -8.53 4.95 1.89
CA TYR A 88 -9.94 4.65 1.66
C TYR A 88 -10.48 5.42 0.45
N GLY A 89 -10.19 6.71 0.36
CA GLY A 89 -10.58 7.59 -0.74
C GLY A 89 -10.08 7.08 -2.08
N THR A 90 -8.78 6.74 -2.19
CA THR A 90 -8.19 6.19 -3.41
C THR A 90 -8.86 4.90 -3.87
N CYS A 91 -9.20 4.00 -2.93
CA CYS A 91 -9.89 2.75 -3.26
C CYS A 91 -11.32 3.00 -3.80
N ILE A 92 -12.07 3.91 -3.17
CA ILE A 92 -13.42 4.26 -3.62
C ILE A 92 -13.38 4.97 -4.97
N LEU A 93 -12.42 5.88 -5.17
CA LEU A 93 -12.22 6.55 -6.45
C LEU A 93 -11.93 5.55 -7.57
N ALA A 94 -11.03 4.60 -7.33
CA ALA A 94 -10.69 3.55 -8.30
C ALA A 94 -11.92 2.70 -8.69
N LEU A 95 -12.72 2.29 -7.71
CA LEU A 95 -13.95 1.52 -7.95
C LEU A 95 -15.00 2.35 -8.71
N SER A 96 -15.12 3.64 -8.42
CA SER A 96 -16.06 4.53 -9.09
C SER A 96 -15.69 4.74 -10.55
N ILE A 97 -14.41 4.98 -10.85
CA ILE A 97 -13.91 5.18 -12.21
C ILE A 97 -14.05 3.88 -13.02
N ASP A 98 -13.65 2.73 -12.45
CA ASP A 98 -13.77 1.44 -13.14
C ASP A 98 -15.22 1.10 -13.47
N SER A 99 -16.16 1.40 -12.57
CA SER A 99 -17.60 1.18 -12.77
C SER A 99 -18.16 1.97 -13.95
N GLU A 100 -17.79 3.26 -14.08
CA GLU A 100 -18.37 4.15 -15.06
C GLU A 100 -17.67 4.08 -16.44
N PHE A 101 -16.38 3.79 -16.45
CA PHE A 101 -15.57 3.81 -17.67
C PHE A 101 -15.18 2.42 -18.18
N GLU A 102 -15.61 1.33 -17.51
CA GLU A 102 -15.35 -0.07 -17.91
C GLU A 102 -13.88 -0.30 -18.31
N THR A 103 -12.94 0.02 -17.40
CA THR A 103 -11.50 0.12 -17.68
C THR A 103 -10.87 -1.18 -18.18
N ASN A 104 -11.52 -2.33 -17.98
CA ASN A 104 -11.02 -3.69 -18.28
C ASN A 104 -9.69 -4.02 -17.55
N LEU A 105 -9.47 -3.44 -16.37
CA LEU A 105 -8.36 -3.72 -15.48
C LEU A 105 -8.71 -4.82 -14.47
N ASP A 106 -7.70 -5.46 -13.89
CA ASP A 106 -7.91 -6.23 -12.65
C ASP A 106 -8.07 -5.27 -11.46
N ILE A 107 -9.31 -4.79 -11.29
CA ILE A 107 -9.63 -3.84 -10.21
C ILE A 107 -9.34 -4.42 -8.81
N ASN A 108 -9.41 -5.75 -8.61
CA ASN A 108 -9.03 -6.34 -7.34
C ASN A 108 -7.52 -6.17 -7.08
N LYS A 109 -6.70 -6.23 -8.12
CA LYS A 109 -5.27 -5.97 -8.04
C LYS A 109 -5.00 -4.50 -7.74
N VAL A 110 -5.69 -3.58 -8.44
CA VAL A 110 -5.62 -2.13 -8.20
C VAL A 110 -5.95 -1.81 -6.75
N VAL A 111 -7.08 -2.27 -6.23
CA VAL A 111 -7.49 -2.03 -4.83
C VAL A 111 -6.49 -2.60 -3.84
N LYS A 112 -5.92 -3.78 -4.10
CA LYS A 112 -4.86 -4.33 -3.24
C LYS A 112 -3.61 -3.44 -3.24
N MET A 113 -3.18 -2.92 -4.40
CA MET A 113 -2.07 -1.97 -4.49
C MET A 113 -2.37 -0.72 -3.66
N LEU A 114 -3.54 -0.12 -3.84
CA LEU A 114 -3.96 1.08 -3.10
C LEU A 114 -4.08 0.85 -1.59
N VAL A 115 -4.51 -0.33 -1.14
CA VAL A 115 -4.57 -0.64 0.30
C VAL A 115 -3.18 -0.69 0.96
N ILE A 116 -2.14 -1.04 0.19
CA ILE A 116 -0.82 -1.28 0.76
C ILE A 116 0.23 -0.21 0.42
N HIS A 117 -0.05 0.71 -0.52
CA HIS A 117 0.97 1.63 -1.04
C HIS A 117 1.54 2.56 0.04
N GLU A 118 0.75 2.96 1.03
CA GLU A 118 1.16 3.85 2.13
C GLU A 118 1.64 3.10 3.40
N LEU A 119 1.76 1.76 3.36
CA LEU A 119 2.16 1.00 4.57
C LEU A 119 3.55 1.37 5.09
N GLY A 120 4.45 1.82 4.25
CA GLY A 120 5.79 2.29 4.64
C GLY A 120 5.73 3.49 5.58
N GLU A 121 4.75 4.36 5.40
CA GLU A 121 4.57 5.57 6.18
C GLU A 121 4.22 5.32 7.66
N VAL A 122 3.81 4.11 8.01
CA VAL A 122 3.70 3.69 9.40
C VAL A 122 5.00 3.92 10.17
N VAL A 123 6.13 3.67 9.51
CA VAL A 123 7.49 3.74 10.10
C VAL A 123 8.13 5.10 9.86
N ILE A 124 8.16 5.54 8.60
CA ILE A 124 8.91 6.73 8.19
C ILE A 124 8.10 8.04 8.22
N GLY A 125 6.77 7.95 8.33
CA GLY A 125 5.87 9.11 8.15
C GLY A 125 5.62 9.46 6.69
N ASP A 126 4.69 10.38 6.46
CA ASP A 126 4.39 10.91 5.12
C ASP A 126 5.50 11.87 4.68
N ILE A 127 6.25 11.48 3.66
CA ILE A 127 7.36 12.26 3.08
C ILE A 127 6.87 12.87 1.76
N THR A 128 6.87 14.19 1.71
CA THR A 128 6.41 14.96 0.56
C THR A 128 7.54 15.33 -0.41
N PRO A 129 7.24 15.79 -1.64
CA PRO A 129 8.25 16.32 -2.56
C PRO A 129 9.00 17.57 -2.06
N PHE A 130 8.54 18.18 -0.96
CA PHE A 130 9.13 19.38 -0.37
C PHE A 130 10.09 19.06 0.78
N ASP A 131 10.19 17.81 1.20
CA ASP A 131 11.15 17.34 2.18
C ASP A 131 12.53 17.25 1.56
N ASN A 132 13.56 17.48 2.37
CA ASN A 132 14.94 17.48 1.88
C ASN A 132 15.49 16.05 1.74
N ILE A 133 14.89 15.27 0.84
CA ILE A 133 15.23 13.88 0.55
C ILE A 133 15.09 13.62 -0.96
N THR A 134 15.98 12.82 -1.54
CA THR A 134 15.87 12.45 -2.95
C THR A 134 14.77 11.40 -3.17
N PRO A 135 14.18 11.32 -4.38
CA PRO A 135 13.20 10.26 -4.70
C PRO A 135 13.74 8.84 -4.46
N GLU A 136 15.02 8.62 -4.77
CA GLU A 136 15.69 7.32 -4.59
C GLU A 136 15.84 6.97 -3.10
N GLU A 137 16.26 7.94 -2.28
CA GLU A 137 16.36 7.75 -0.82
C GLU A 137 14.98 7.54 -0.18
N LYS A 138 13.95 8.26 -0.66
CA LYS A 138 12.57 8.06 -0.22
C LYS A 138 12.13 6.62 -0.51
N MET A 139 12.26 6.17 -1.75
CA MET A 139 11.88 4.83 -2.19
C MET A 139 12.60 3.74 -1.39
N GLU A 140 13.92 3.88 -1.15
CA GLU A 140 14.69 2.91 -0.35
C GLU A 140 14.14 2.81 1.08
N LYS A 141 13.89 3.95 1.74
CA LYS A 141 13.31 3.98 3.08
C LYS A 141 11.90 3.37 3.15
N GLU A 142 11.07 3.66 2.16
CA GLU A 142 9.73 3.08 2.05
C GLU A 142 9.79 1.56 1.91
N HIS A 143 10.68 1.05 1.04
CA HIS A 143 10.87 -0.38 0.84
C HIS A 143 11.38 -1.10 2.10
N GLU A 144 12.29 -0.48 2.86
CA GLU A 144 12.74 -1.04 4.15
C GLU A 144 11.61 -1.02 5.18
N ALA A 145 10.90 0.08 5.30
CA ALA A 145 9.78 0.25 6.21
C ALA A 145 8.66 -0.77 5.95
N ILE A 146 8.30 -0.99 4.69
CA ILE A 146 7.29 -2.00 4.33
C ILE A 146 7.72 -3.41 4.70
N LYS A 147 8.98 -3.78 4.49
CA LYS A 147 9.50 -5.08 4.94
C LYS A 147 9.36 -5.26 6.45
N GLU A 148 9.59 -4.18 7.21
CA GLU A 148 9.39 -4.19 8.65
C GLU A 148 7.92 -4.39 9.03
N VAL A 149 7.00 -3.66 8.39
CA VAL A 149 5.54 -3.75 8.63
C VAL A 149 5.02 -5.14 8.26
N LEU A 150 5.41 -5.68 7.12
CA LEU A 150 5.02 -7.02 6.65
C LEU A 150 5.56 -8.13 7.58
N GLY A 151 6.73 -7.94 8.17
CA GLY A 151 7.34 -8.84 9.14
C GLY A 151 7.41 -10.28 8.65
N ASP A 152 6.80 -11.18 9.42
CA ASP A 152 6.80 -12.61 9.15
C ASP A 152 5.48 -13.13 8.54
N LEU A 153 4.65 -12.27 7.95
CA LEU A 153 3.45 -12.72 7.25
C LEU A 153 3.77 -13.80 6.21
N ILE A 154 2.90 -14.82 6.10
CA ILE A 154 3.07 -15.89 5.13
C ILE A 154 3.05 -15.36 3.68
N LYS A 155 2.24 -14.34 3.43
CA LYS A 155 2.07 -13.71 2.10
C LYS A 155 2.87 -12.42 1.93
N LYS A 156 3.88 -12.17 2.76
CA LYS A 156 4.67 -10.94 2.70
C LYS A 156 5.30 -10.68 1.33
N ASP A 157 5.77 -11.74 0.67
CA ASP A 157 6.40 -11.60 -0.65
C ASP A 157 5.37 -11.23 -1.74
N GLU A 158 4.11 -11.72 -1.63
CA GLU A 158 3.00 -11.30 -2.51
C GLU A 158 2.71 -9.80 -2.34
N PHE A 159 2.60 -9.32 -1.10
CA PHE A 159 2.34 -7.91 -0.83
C PHE A 159 3.51 -7.03 -1.25
N TYR A 160 4.72 -7.43 -0.95
CA TYR A 160 5.91 -6.67 -1.37
C TYR A 160 6.05 -6.61 -2.90
N SER A 161 5.72 -7.70 -3.61
CA SER A 161 5.72 -7.71 -5.09
C SER A 161 4.67 -6.74 -5.67
N LEU A 162 3.48 -6.65 -5.07
CA LEU A 162 2.45 -5.70 -5.49
C LEU A 162 2.90 -4.25 -5.31
N LEU A 163 3.63 -3.96 -4.23
CA LEU A 163 4.21 -2.63 -4.03
C LEU A 163 5.25 -2.31 -5.11
N LEU A 164 6.18 -3.23 -5.38
CA LEU A 164 7.17 -3.03 -6.43
C LEU A 164 6.54 -2.79 -7.80
N GLU A 165 5.44 -3.47 -8.11
CA GLU A 165 4.68 -3.22 -9.34
C GLU A 165 4.01 -1.84 -9.35
N PHE A 166 3.48 -1.39 -8.20
CA PHE A 166 2.92 -0.04 -8.04
C PHE A 166 4.00 1.02 -8.29
N ASP A 167 5.17 0.90 -7.67
CA ASP A 167 6.27 1.86 -7.82
C ASP A 167 6.86 1.89 -9.23
N ASP A 168 6.95 0.72 -9.89
CA ASP A 168 7.48 0.58 -11.24
C ASP A 168 6.60 1.26 -12.32
N LYS A 169 5.29 1.39 -12.09
CA LYS A 169 4.32 2.02 -13.01
C LYS A 169 4.39 1.50 -14.46
N LYS A 170 4.70 0.20 -14.63
CA LYS A 170 4.88 -0.40 -15.97
C LYS A 170 3.62 -1.08 -16.49
N ILE A 171 2.76 -1.54 -15.59
CA ILE A 171 1.50 -2.22 -15.93
C ILE A 171 0.33 -1.24 -15.80
N LYS A 172 -0.73 -1.50 -16.54
CA LYS A 172 -1.91 -0.62 -16.57
C LYS A 172 -2.56 -0.44 -15.21
N GLU A 173 -2.63 -1.52 -14.42
CA GLU A 173 -3.17 -1.49 -13.07
C GLU A 173 -2.36 -0.56 -12.15
N ALA A 174 -1.02 -0.58 -12.26
CA ALA A 174 -0.15 0.26 -11.44
C ALA A 174 -0.23 1.74 -11.86
N ILE A 175 -0.29 2.03 -13.17
CA ILE A 175 -0.48 3.39 -13.69
C ILE A 175 -1.83 3.94 -13.21
N PHE A 176 -2.90 3.16 -13.36
CA PHE A 176 -4.24 3.53 -12.91
C PHE A 176 -4.30 3.76 -11.40
N ALA A 177 -3.71 2.86 -10.60
CA ALA A 177 -3.63 3.02 -9.15
C ALA A 177 -2.87 4.30 -8.76
N HIS A 178 -1.76 4.61 -9.43
CA HIS A 178 -1.00 5.83 -9.18
C HIS A 178 -1.79 7.09 -9.58
N HIS A 179 -2.55 7.06 -10.68
CA HIS A 179 -3.44 8.16 -11.04
C HIS A 179 -4.55 8.35 -9.99
N CYS A 180 -5.14 7.26 -9.47
CA CYS A 180 -6.12 7.35 -8.38
C CYS A 180 -5.52 7.96 -7.10
N ASP A 181 -4.28 7.59 -6.74
CA ASP A 181 -3.56 8.14 -5.59
C ASP A 181 -3.43 9.67 -5.71
N LYS A 182 -2.99 10.17 -6.86
CA LYS A 182 -2.79 11.61 -7.07
C LYS A 182 -4.10 12.38 -7.19
N LEU A 183 -5.05 11.87 -7.97
CA LEU A 183 -6.34 12.52 -8.18
C LEU A 183 -7.15 12.60 -6.87
N GLU A 184 -7.04 11.63 -6.00
CA GLU A 184 -7.71 11.68 -4.68
C GLU A 184 -7.20 12.87 -3.86
N ALA A 185 -5.89 13.11 -3.83
CA ALA A 185 -5.31 14.26 -3.13
C ALA A 185 -5.74 15.60 -3.78
N ASP A 186 -5.85 15.67 -5.10
CA ASP A 186 -6.37 16.84 -5.81
C ASP A 186 -7.84 17.12 -5.44
N ILE A 187 -8.66 16.07 -5.39
CA ILE A 187 -10.08 16.17 -4.98
C ILE A 187 -10.18 16.61 -3.52
N GLN A 188 -9.36 16.05 -2.63
CA GLN A 188 -9.35 16.45 -1.22
C GLN A 188 -8.91 17.92 -1.05
N ALA A 189 -7.96 18.41 -1.85
CA ALA A 189 -7.59 19.82 -1.89
C ALA A 189 -8.79 20.70 -2.28
N LYS A 190 -9.57 20.27 -3.29
CA LYS A 190 -10.80 20.98 -3.70
C LYS A 190 -11.87 20.96 -2.60
N ILE A 191 -12.06 19.83 -1.94
CA ILE A 191 -13.00 19.70 -0.82
C ILE A 191 -12.63 20.70 0.28
N TYR A 192 -11.37 20.80 0.68
CA TYR A 192 -10.91 21.76 1.68
C TYR A 192 -11.09 23.20 1.22
N GLN A 193 -10.87 23.50 -0.06
CA GLN A 193 -11.14 24.83 -0.60
C GLN A 193 -12.63 25.18 -0.49
N ASP A 194 -13.52 24.30 -0.95
CA ASP A 194 -14.97 24.54 -0.95
C ASP A 194 -15.56 24.62 0.46
N MET A 195 -14.93 23.92 1.42
CA MET A 195 -15.23 24.06 2.85
C MET A 195 -14.71 25.37 3.46
N GLY A 196 -13.92 26.16 2.73
CA GLY A 196 -13.27 27.36 3.25
C GLY A 196 -12.16 27.07 4.27
N CYS A 197 -11.55 25.88 4.21
CA CYS A 197 -10.49 25.45 5.13
C CYS A 197 -9.10 25.80 4.61
N GLN A 198 -8.91 26.03 3.31
CA GLN A 198 -7.62 26.48 2.75
C GLN A 198 -7.40 27.95 3.04
N HIS A 199 -6.23 28.27 3.58
CA HIS A 199 -5.79 29.65 3.71
C HIS A 199 -5.46 30.24 2.34
N SER A 200 -5.59 31.58 2.23
CA SER A 200 -5.16 32.32 1.04
C SER A 200 -3.66 32.15 0.78
N LEU A 201 -3.22 32.36 -0.46
CA LEU A 201 -1.80 32.13 -0.82
C LEU A 201 -0.83 33.05 -0.07
N ASP A 202 -1.23 34.25 0.30
CA ASP A 202 -0.46 35.19 1.11
C ASP A 202 -0.29 34.73 2.57
N GLU A 203 -1.22 33.94 3.10
CA GLU A 203 -1.09 33.30 4.42
C GLU A 203 -0.20 32.05 4.39
N GLN A 204 0.11 31.54 3.20
CA GLN A 204 0.96 30.35 2.99
C GLN A 204 2.46 30.67 2.78
N GLU A 205 2.88 31.95 2.76
CA GLU A 205 4.27 32.37 2.45
C GLU A 205 5.35 31.67 3.29
N ASN A 206 5.04 31.32 4.52
CA ASN A 206 6.00 30.68 5.44
C ASN A 206 6.13 29.16 5.24
N ASN A 207 5.25 28.54 4.49
CA ASN A 207 5.26 27.12 4.27
C ASN A 207 6.38 26.68 3.31
N VAL A 208 6.89 25.47 3.49
CA VAL A 208 7.98 24.94 2.65
C VAL A 208 7.58 24.85 1.17
N VAL A 209 6.31 24.61 0.88
CA VAL A 209 5.73 24.55 -0.46
C VAL A 209 6.00 25.86 -1.23
N PHE A 210 5.80 27.00 -0.61
CA PHE A 210 6.03 28.33 -1.21
C PHE A 210 7.49 28.62 -1.51
N LYS A 211 8.44 27.91 -0.91
CA LYS A 211 9.88 28.03 -1.22
C LYS A 211 10.24 27.37 -2.54
N SER A 212 9.37 26.50 -3.08
CA SER A 212 9.58 25.84 -4.35
C SER A 212 9.48 26.83 -5.52
N GLN A 213 10.50 26.81 -6.39
CA GLN A 213 10.49 27.63 -7.61
C GLN A 213 9.33 27.29 -8.53
N ARG A 214 8.94 26.00 -8.59
CA ARG A 214 7.80 25.51 -9.39
C ARG A 214 6.50 26.13 -8.91
N VAL A 215 6.25 26.15 -7.60
CA VAL A 215 5.05 26.76 -7.01
C VAL A 215 5.03 28.26 -7.24
N GLN A 216 6.16 28.95 -7.04
CA GLN A 216 6.26 30.38 -7.32
C GLN A 216 6.00 30.72 -8.79
N GLN A 217 6.38 29.83 -9.71
CA GLN A 217 6.07 30.01 -11.13
C GLN A 217 4.57 29.84 -11.38
N MET A 218 3.92 28.82 -10.80
CA MET A 218 2.46 28.63 -10.92
C MET A 218 1.67 29.85 -10.42
N VAL A 219 2.09 30.46 -9.31
CA VAL A 219 1.48 31.70 -8.81
C VAL A 219 1.66 32.86 -9.81
N LYS A 220 2.84 33.00 -10.41
CA LYS A 220 3.09 34.02 -11.46
C LYS A 220 2.26 33.76 -12.71
N ASP A 221 2.01 32.51 -13.05
CA ASP A 221 1.21 32.08 -14.21
C ASP A 221 -0.29 32.17 -13.96
N GLY A 222 -0.70 32.52 -12.74
CA GLY A 222 -2.09 32.88 -12.44
C GLY A 222 -2.83 31.99 -11.44
N ALA A 223 -2.16 31.06 -10.77
CA ALA A 223 -2.76 30.32 -9.67
C ALA A 223 -3.15 31.28 -8.53
N LYS A 224 -4.40 31.18 -8.05
CA LYS A 224 -5.00 32.09 -7.07
C LYS A 224 -5.31 31.43 -5.73
N SER A 225 -5.29 30.13 -5.67
CA SER A 225 -5.61 29.34 -4.49
C SER A 225 -4.61 28.19 -4.30
N ALA A 226 -4.60 27.59 -3.11
CA ALA A 226 -3.82 26.40 -2.87
C ALA A 226 -4.30 25.24 -3.79
N PHE A 227 -5.60 25.12 -4.03
CA PHE A 227 -6.13 24.12 -4.98
C PHE A 227 -5.62 24.35 -6.41
N ASP A 228 -5.51 25.61 -6.89
CA ASP A 228 -4.93 25.87 -8.22
C ASP A 228 -3.50 25.34 -8.32
N ILE A 229 -2.72 25.39 -7.23
CA ILE A 229 -1.37 24.82 -7.18
C ILE A 229 -1.42 23.29 -7.32
N TRP A 230 -2.31 22.61 -6.59
CA TRP A 230 -2.51 21.17 -6.70
C TRP A 230 -2.90 20.80 -8.14
N TYR A 231 -3.92 21.43 -8.68
CA TYR A 231 -4.40 21.23 -10.05
C TYR A 231 -3.27 21.38 -11.09
N GLU A 232 -2.52 22.48 -11.07
CA GLU A 232 -1.42 22.72 -12.03
C GLU A 232 -0.21 21.81 -11.78
N TRP A 233 -0.04 21.32 -10.54
CA TRP A 233 1.05 20.40 -10.21
C TRP A 233 0.83 19.03 -10.84
N ASP A 234 -0.36 18.47 -10.73
CA ASP A 234 -0.64 17.10 -11.14
C ASP A 234 -1.29 16.97 -12.52
N LYS A 235 -1.82 18.05 -13.09
CA LYS A 235 -2.41 18.07 -14.44
C LYS A 235 -1.53 17.41 -15.51
N SER A 236 -0.22 17.56 -15.44
CA SER A 236 0.70 16.96 -16.41
C SER A 236 0.84 15.45 -16.27
N LEU A 237 0.46 14.86 -15.14
CA LEU A 237 0.49 13.41 -14.91
C LEU A 237 -0.55 12.68 -15.78
N TYR A 238 -1.64 13.36 -16.11
CA TYR A 238 -2.78 12.79 -16.84
C TYR A 238 -2.76 13.09 -18.32
N TYR A 239 -1.62 13.59 -18.86
CA TYR A 239 -1.53 14.01 -20.27
C TYR A 239 -1.97 12.93 -21.27
N ASP A 240 -1.62 11.67 -21.01
CA ASP A 240 -1.97 10.52 -21.85
C ASP A 240 -3.21 9.75 -21.32
N ASP A 241 -3.93 10.28 -20.33
CA ASP A 241 -5.09 9.66 -19.72
C ASP A 241 -6.29 10.62 -19.70
N GLU A 242 -7.08 10.57 -20.77
CA GLU A 242 -8.22 11.45 -20.98
C GLU A 242 -9.28 11.34 -19.86
N ILE A 243 -9.44 10.16 -19.24
CA ILE A 243 -10.42 9.95 -18.15
C ILE A 243 -10.01 10.78 -16.95
N PHE A 244 -8.78 10.64 -16.47
CA PHE A 244 -8.28 11.36 -15.31
C PHE A 244 -8.18 12.86 -15.55
N ALA A 245 -7.72 13.28 -16.74
CA ALA A 245 -7.68 14.69 -17.12
C ALA A 245 -9.07 15.33 -17.07
N ASN A 246 -10.08 14.68 -17.64
CA ASN A 246 -11.46 15.18 -17.65
C ASN A 246 -12.08 15.20 -16.23
N ILE A 247 -11.76 14.24 -15.38
CA ILE A 247 -12.23 14.23 -13.98
C ILE A 247 -11.60 15.40 -13.22
N LEU A 248 -10.29 15.64 -13.37
CA LEU A 248 -9.62 16.75 -12.72
C LEU A 248 -10.21 18.10 -13.16
N ASP A 249 -10.44 18.28 -14.47
CA ASP A 249 -11.09 19.49 -15.01
C ASP A 249 -12.52 19.66 -14.46
N TYR A 250 -13.29 18.56 -14.39
CA TYR A 250 -14.64 18.57 -13.81
C TYR A 250 -14.63 18.99 -12.33
N VAL A 251 -13.71 18.41 -11.54
CA VAL A 251 -13.56 18.74 -10.12
C VAL A 251 -13.25 20.23 -9.91
N LYS A 252 -12.49 20.84 -10.81
CA LYS A 252 -12.19 22.27 -10.75
C LYS A 252 -13.44 23.14 -10.85
N GLU A 253 -14.41 22.74 -11.67
CA GLU A 253 -15.61 23.55 -11.98
C GLU A 253 -16.75 23.37 -10.97
N ILE A 254 -16.83 22.25 -10.27
CA ILE A 254 -17.92 21.96 -9.32
C ILE A 254 -17.67 22.60 -7.94
N ASN A 255 -18.76 22.68 -7.16
CA ASN A 255 -18.69 22.94 -5.71
C ASN A 255 -19.01 21.67 -4.94
N THR A 256 -18.01 21.05 -4.34
CA THR A 256 -18.12 19.76 -3.63
C THR A 256 -19.03 19.78 -2.41
N GLN A 257 -19.48 20.95 -1.94
CA GLN A 257 -20.37 21.12 -0.80
C GLN A 257 -21.83 21.38 -1.19
N GLN A 258 -22.09 21.64 -2.46
CA GLN A 258 -23.41 22.06 -2.95
C GLN A 258 -23.99 21.16 -4.04
N ASP A 259 -23.14 20.50 -4.80
CA ASP A 259 -23.54 19.77 -6.00
C ASP A 259 -23.85 18.28 -5.74
N PHE A 260 -23.70 17.81 -4.49
CA PHE A 260 -23.93 16.41 -4.07
C PHE A 260 -24.71 16.30 -2.76
#